data_53669f8ec694dc8220a94397a05364ce
#
_entry.id   53669f8ec694dc8220a94397a05364ce
#
_cell.length_a   1.000
_cell.length_b   1.000
_cell.length_c   1.000
_cell.angle_alpha   90.00
_cell.angle_beta   90.00
_cell.angle_gamma   90.00
#
_symmetry.space_group_name_H-M   'P 1'
#
loop_
_entity.id
_entity.type
_entity.pdbx_description
1 polymer ?
#
loop_
_entity_poly.entity_id
_entity_poly.type
_entity_poly.pdbx_seq_one_letter_code
_entity_poly.pdbx_strand_id
1 'polypeptide(L)'
;CEELPPSVEYVSGNENRETLNHIIPDNPNQPYDIREVIAQVADENTFFEVHKDFAENIFVGFARLGGRSIGVVANQPMFLAGVLDNHSSTKAARFVRFCDCFNIPLLVFEDVPGFLPGTDQEWNAIITNGAKLLYAFSEATVPRITVITRKAYGGAYDVMNSKHIGADMNYAWPSAEIAVMGAKGAAEIIFKKEISKSDNPADKL
;
A
#
# COMPACT_ATOMS: atom_id res chain seq x y z
N CYS A 1 24.57 -7.28 -7.37
CA CYS A 1 24.95 -8.14 -6.24
C CYS A 1 24.38 -9.53 -6.50
N GLU A 2 25.21 -10.58 -6.36
CA GLU A 2 24.78 -11.99 -6.58
C GLU A 2 24.45 -12.69 -5.25
N GLU A 3 24.72 -12.05 -4.13
CA GLU A 3 24.49 -12.60 -2.81
C GLU A 3 23.04 -12.41 -2.35
N LEU A 4 22.52 -13.40 -1.65
CA LEU A 4 21.23 -13.30 -0.99
C LEU A 4 21.34 -12.44 0.28
N PRO A 5 20.27 -11.73 0.67
CA PRO A 5 20.28 -10.94 1.89
C PRO A 5 20.48 -11.86 3.12
N PRO A 6 21.04 -11.33 4.22
CA PRO A 6 21.30 -12.13 5.41
C PRO A 6 20.02 -12.74 5.99
N SER A 7 20.13 -14.00 6.39
CA SER A 7 19.06 -14.74 7.07
C SER A 7 19.53 -15.18 8.46
N VAL A 8 18.56 -15.47 9.34
CA VAL A 8 18.78 -16.05 10.66
C VAL A 8 17.93 -17.31 10.80
N GLU A 9 18.28 -18.18 11.74
CA GLU A 9 17.44 -19.32 12.08
C GLU A 9 16.09 -18.80 12.61
N TYR A 10 15.00 -19.29 12.03
CA TYR A 10 13.65 -18.94 12.46
C TYR A 10 13.24 -19.82 13.65
N VAL A 11 12.93 -19.17 14.75
CA VAL A 11 12.28 -19.83 15.88
C VAL A 11 10.78 -19.57 15.73
N SER A 12 9.99 -20.62 15.52
CA SER A 12 8.54 -20.49 15.33
C SER A 12 7.90 -19.76 16.51
N GLY A 13 7.25 -18.63 16.22
CA GLY A 13 6.44 -17.91 17.18
C GLY A 13 5.01 -18.44 17.25
N ASN A 14 4.15 -17.74 17.96
CA ASN A 14 2.73 -18.07 18.01
C ASN A 14 2.10 -17.81 16.62
N GLU A 15 1.79 -18.89 15.91
CA GLU A 15 1.24 -18.84 14.55
C GLU A 15 -0.23 -18.43 14.52
N ASN A 16 -0.93 -18.45 15.67
CA ASN A 16 -2.33 -18.04 15.75
C ASN A 16 -2.43 -16.53 15.96
N ARG A 17 -2.70 -15.82 14.86
CA ARG A 17 -2.76 -14.35 14.81
C ARG A 17 -4.20 -13.87 14.61
N GLU A 18 -5.11 -14.32 15.47
CA GLU A 18 -6.54 -13.91 15.45
C GLU A 18 -6.71 -12.39 15.51
N THR A 19 -5.77 -11.68 16.13
CA THR A 19 -5.74 -10.21 16.19
C THR A 19 -5.77 -9.56 14.82
N LEU A 20 -5.18 -10.18 13.78
CA LEU A 20 -5.21 -9.68 12.41
C LEU A 20 -6.62 -9.53 11.85
N ASN A 21 -7.58 -10.33 12.33
CA ASN A 21 -8.97 -10.25 11.88
C ASN A 21 -9.68 -8.97 12.35
N HIS A 22 -9.13 -8.27 13.34
CA HIS A 22 -9.76 -7.12 13.99
C HIS A 22 -8.95 -5.82 13.87
N ILE A 23 -7.70 -5.87 13.35
CA ILE A 23 -6.86 -4.67 13.18
C ILE A 23 -7.43 -3.75 12.11
N ILE A 24 -7.92 -4.33 11.01
CA ILE A 24 -8.51 -3.55 9.92
C ILE A 24 -9.95 -3.20 10.29
N PRO A 25 -10.29 -1.90 10.46
CA PRO A 25 -11.64 -1.51 10.81
C PRO A 25 -12.64 -1.81 9.69
N ASP A 26 -13.85 -2.26 10.06
CA ASP A 26 -14.97 -2.43 9.11
C ASP A 26 -15.41 -1.10 8.50
N ASN A 27 -15.29 0.00 9.25
CA ASN A 27 -15.59 1.33 8.74
C ASN A 27 -14.47 1.81 7.80
N PRO A 28 -14.72 1.98 6.49
CA PRO A 28 -13.70 2.36 5.52
C PRO A 28 -13.10 3.76 5.73
N ASN A 29 -13.73 4.59 6.58
CA ASN A 29 -13.24 5.94 6.90
C ASN A 29 -12.48 6.00 8.23
N GLN A 30 -12.43 4.92 8.99
CA GLN A 30 -11.67 4.85 10.23
C GLN A 30 -10.20 4.56 9.92
N PRO A 31 -9.26 5.42 10.30
CA PRO A 31 -7.83 5.14 10.12
C PRO A 31 -7.36 4.06 11.09
N TYR A 32 -6.31 3.34 10.69
CA TYR A 32 -5.57 2.40 11.53
C TYR A 32 -4.07 2.52 11.22
N ASP A 33 -3.23 2.09 12.15
CA ASP A 33 -1.78 2.10 11.93
C ASP A 33 -1.33 0.81 11.25
N ILE A 34 -0.81 0.92 10.03
CA ILE A 34 -0.32 -0.23 9.26
C ILE A 34 0.86 -0.93 9.96
N ARG A 35 1.58 -0.23 10.85
CA ARG A 35 2.67 -0.81 11.63
C ARG A 35 2.19 -1.94 12.53
N GLU A 36 0.94 -1.90 13.01
CA GLU A 36 0.35 -2.96 13.81
C GLU A 36 0.17 -4.24 12.97
N VAL A 37 -0.26 -4.10 11.71
CA VAL A 37 -0.36 -5.24 10.78
C VAL A 37 1.02 -5.81 10.48
N ILE A 38 2.00 -4.95 10.18
CA ILE A 38 3.38 -5.37 9.89
C ILE A 38 3.99 -6.11 11.09
N ALA A 39 3.81 -5.61 12.30
CA ALA A 39 4.30 -6.24 13.53
C ALA A 39 3.68 -7.61 13.80
N GLN A 40 2.45 -7.84 13.35
CA GLN A 40 1.79 -9.15 13.47
C GLN A 40 2.20 -10.13 12.38
N VAL A 41 2.62 -9.65 11.21
CA VAL A 41 3.02 -10.51 10.08
C VAL A 41 4.52 -10.83 10.14
N ALA A 42 5.36 -9.84 10.44
CA ALA A 42 6.80 -10.01 10.53
C ALA A 42 7.23 -10.85 11.74
N ASP A 43 8.46 -11.34 11.70
CA ASP A 43 9.10 -11.98 12.85
C ASP A 43 9.25 -10.95 13.99
N GLU A 44 9.08 -11.40 15.22
CA GLU A 44 9.03 -10.55 16.40
C GLU A 44 10.29 -9.68 16.54
N ASN A 45 10.10 -8.38 16.81
CA ASN A 45 11.16 -7.39 17.02
C ASN A 45 12.16 -7.22 15.85
N THR A 46 11.78 -7.58 14.62
CA THR A 46 12.68 -7.48 13.45
C THR A 46 12.41 -6.27 12.57
N PHE A 47 11.40 -5.52 12.86
CA PHE A 47 10.87 -4.43 12.07
C PHE A 47 11.68 -3.14 12.25
N PHE A 48 12.18 -2.57 11.15
CA PHE A 48 12.99 -1.35 11.12
C PHE A 48 12.48 -0.37 10.05
N GLU A 49 11.82 0.71 10.46
CA GLU A 49 11.31 1.75 9.57
C GLU A 49 12.43 2.67 9.07
N VAL A 50 12.43 2.97 7.79
CA VAL A 50 13.36 3.88 7.12
C VAL A 50 12.64 5.19 6.76
N HIS A 51 13.29 6.33 6.95
CA HIS A 51 12.74 7.66 6.67
C HIS A 51 11.39 7.92 7.36
N LYS A 52 11.27 7.60 8.64
CA LYS A 52 10.04 7.66 9.41
C LYS A 52 9.34 9.03 9.33
N ASP A 53 10.10 10.11 9.44
CA ASP A 53 9.58 11.48 9.51
C ASP A 53 9.45 12.16 8.12
N PHE A 54 9.53 11.39 7.04
CA PHE A 54 9.36 11.88 5.68
C PHE A 54 8.29 11.09 4.95
N ALA A 55 7.32 11.78 4.32
CA ALA A 55 6.20 11.19 3.61
C ALA A 55 5.53 10.07 4.45
N GLU A 56 4.95 10.45 5.58
CA GLU A 56 4.40 9.54 6.59
C GLU A 56 3.18 8.74 6.10
N ASN A 57 2.57 9.18 4.99
CA ASN A 57 1.48 8.49 4.29
C ASN A 57 1.91 7.19 3.59
N ILE A 58 3.22 6.92 3.52
CA ILE A 58 3.76 5.64 3.08
C ILE A 58 4.86 5.17 4.03
N PHE A 59 4.75 3.92 4.44
CA PHE A 59 5.77 3.21 5.19
C PHE A 59 6.74 2.52 4.25
N VAL A 60 8.04 2.62 4.52
CA VAL A 60 9.08 1.78 3.94
C VAL A 60 10.04 1.33 5.04
N GLY A 61 10.45 0.09 5.01
CA GLY A 61 11.35 -0.45 6.03
C GLY A 61 11.74 -1.90 5.79
N PHE A 62 12.57 -2.40 6.68
CA PHE A 62 13.01 -3.79 6.65
C PHE A 62 12.38 -4.59 7.78
N ALA A 63 12.15 -5.86 7.52
CA ALA A 63 11.69 -6.82 8.50
C ALA A 63 12.29 -8.21 8.21
N ARG A 64 11.93 -9.18 9.02
CA ARG A 64 12.17 -10.59 8.69
C ARG A 64 10.85 -11.34 8.61
N LEU A 65 10.82 -12.34 7.74
CA LEU A 65 9.71 -13.26 7.61
C LEU A 65 10.27 -14.68 7.51
N GLY A 66 10.03 -15.50 8.53
CA GLY A 66 10.62 -16.83 8.63
C GLY A 66 12.16 -16.79 8.64
N GLY A 67 12.76 -15.83 9.34
CA GLY A 67 14.20 -15.59 9.42
C GLY A 67 14.83 -14.91 8.21
N ARG A 68 14.10 -14.72 7.10
CA ARG A 68 14.59 -14.11 5.86
C ARG A 68 14.36 -12.61 5.86
N SER A 69 15.36 -11.83 5.46
CA SER A 69 15.22 -10.38 5.31
C SER A 69 14.30 -10.02 4.16
N ILE A 70 13.35 -9.13 4.42
CA ILE A 70 12.41 -8.59 3.44
C ILE A 70 12.37 -7.06 3.51
N GLY A 71 12.05 -6.41 2.40
CA GLY A 71 11.64 -5.03 2.33
C GLY A 71 10.12 -4.93 2.42
N VAL A 72 9.62 -4.00 3.22
CA VAL A 72 8.19 -3.74 3.38
C VAL A 72 7.87 -2.37 2.82
N VAL A 73 6.86 -2.29 1.97
CA VAL A 73 6.26 -1.03 1.48
C VAL A 73 4.78 -1.07 1.82
N ALA A 74 4.26 -0.04 2.49
CA ALA A 74 2.87 -0.05 2.92
C ALA A 74 2.25 1.35 2.90
N ASN A 75 0.99 1.47 2.46
CA ASN A 75 0.24 2.69 2.68
C ASN A 75 -0.07 2.86 4.17
N GLN A 76 0.04 4.10 4.67
CA GLN A 76 -0.25 4.42 6.07
C GLN A 76 -1.53 5.24 6.20
N PRO A 77 -2.67 4.60 6.51
CA PRO A 77 -3.97 5.27 6.56
C PRO A 77 -4.11 6.37 7.62
N MET A 78 -3.24 6.37 8.64
CA MET A 78 -3.21 7.42 9.67
C MET A 78 -2.82 8.79 9.11
N PHE A 79 -2.10 8.82 7.98
CA PHE A 79 -1.63 10.05 7.34
C PHE A 79 -2.24 10.15 5.93
N LEU A 80 -2.92 11.25 5.66
CA LEU A 80 -3.57 11.52 4.37
C LEU A 80 -4.40 10.32 3.85
N ALA A 81 -5.01 9.52 4.74
CA ALA A 81 -5.75 8.30 4.40
C ALA A 81 -4.97 7.29 3.52
N GLY A 82 -3.64 7.32 3.53
CA GLY A 82 -2.80 6.44 2.72
C GLY A 82 -2.71 6.79 1.23
N VAL A 83 -3.19 7.97 0.80
CA VAL A 83 -3.07 8.40 -0.61
C VAL A 83 -1.61 8.49 -1.05
N LEU A 84 -1.34 8.32 -2.33
CA LEU A 84 -0.04 8.59 -2.91
C LEU A 84 0.08 10.06 -3.31
N ASP A 85 1.17 10.69 -2.88
CA ASP A 85 1.57 12.03 -3.29
C ASP A 85 2.97 12.01 -3.93
N ASN A 86 3.51 13.17 -4.28
CA ASN A 86 4.83 13.29 -4.88
C ASN A 86 5.94 12.71 -4.01
N HIS A 87 5.89 12.95 -2.70
CA HIS A 87 6.92 12.51 -1.76
C HIS A 87 6.84 11.02 -1.46
N SER A 88 5.66 10.50 -1.20
CA SER A 88 5.45 9.07 -0.94
C SER A 88 5.81 8.21 -2.14
N SER A 89 5.42 8.64 -3.35
CA SER A 89 5.78 7.97 -4.59
C SER A 89 7.30 7.89 -4.78
N THR A 90 8.02 8.99 -4.52
CA THR A 90 9.48 9.03 -4.65
C THR A 90 10.18 8.22 -3.55
N LYS A 91 9.70 8.30 -2.31
CA LYS A 91 10.22 7.51 -1.16
C LYS A 91 10.11 6.02 -1.44
N ALA A 92 8.92 5.56 -1.84
CA ALA A 92 8.68 4.15 -2.14
C ALA A 92 9.49 3.67 -3.35
N ALA A 93 9.49 4.43 -4.45
CA ALA A 93 10.26 4.06 -5.65
C ALA A 93 11.74 3.87 -5.36
N ARG A 94 12.34 4.79 -4.58
CA ARG A 94 13.74 4.68 -4.17
C ARG A 94 14.00 3.44 -3.32
N PHE A 95 13.10 3.14 -2.39
CA PHE A 95 13.22 1.98 -1.51
C PHE A 95 13.07 0.65 -2.28
N VAL A 96 12.12 0.55 -3.19
CA VAL A 96 11.94 -0.62 -4.06
C VAL A 96 13.19 -0.90 -4.88
N ARG A 97 13.76 0.13 -5.52
CA ARG A 97 15.02 -0.01 -6.29
C ARG A 97 16.20 -0.41 -5.41
N PHE A 98 16.25 0.07 -4.18
CA PHE A 98 17.26 -0.37 -3.22
C PHE A 98 17.10 -1.87 -2.93
N CYS A 99 15.90 -2.33 -2.62
CA CYS A 99 15.63 -3.73 -2.33
C CYS A 99 15.98 -4.62 -3.52
N ASP A 100 15.60 -4.24 -4.73
CA ASP A 100 15.95 -4.96 -5.95
C ASP A 100 17.47 -5.06 -6.15
N CYS A 101 18.20 -3.95 -5.95
CA CYS A 101 19.64 -3.90 -6.08
C CYS A 101 20.39 -4.86 -5.13
N PHE A 102 19.81 -5.15 -3.97
CA PHE A 102 20.40 -6.01 -2.93
C PHE A 102 19.70 -7.36 -2.78
N ASN A 103 18.91 -7.79 -3.75
CA ASN A 103 18.17 -9.07 -3.78
C ASN A 103 17.21 -9.25 -2.58
N ILE A 104 16.65 -8.16 -2.04
CA ILE A 104 15.73 -8.20 -0.90
C ILE A 104 14.30 -8.36 -1.41
N PRO A 105 13.61 -9.47 -1.14
CA PRO A 105 12.22 -9.67 -1.52
C PRO A 105 11.31 -8.59 -0.93
N LEU A 106 10.24 -8.24 -1.64
CA LEU A 106 9.32 -7.18 -1.27
C LEU A 106 7.97 -7.73 -0.81
N LEU A 107 7.51 -7.25 0.34
CA LEU A 107 6.15 -7.42 0.83
C LEU A 107 5.44 -6.05 0.82
N VAL A 108 4.33 -5.95 0.11
CA VAL A 108 3.57 -4.72 -0.06
C VAL A 108 2.23 -4.86 0.65
N PHE A 109 1.89 -3.92 1.53
CA PHE A 109 0.55 -3.79 2.10
C PHE A 109 -0.15 -2.59 1.47
N GLU A 110 -1.32 -2.82 0.92
CA GLU A 110 -2.02 -1.83 0.14
C GLU A 110 -3.35 -1.43 0.79
N ASP A 111 -3.47 -0.14 1.10
CA ASP A 111 -4.71 0.55 1.44
C ASP A 111 -4.65 1.94 0.84
N VAL A 112 -4.95 2.05 -0.45
CA VAL A 112 -4.77 3.27 -1.22
C VAL A 112 -6.06 3.72 -1.90
N PRO A 113 -6.63 4.88 -1.51
CA PRO A 113 -7.83 5.42 -2.15
C PRO A 113 -7.56 6.14 -3.47
N GLY A 114 -6.31 6.44 -3.78
CA GLY A 114 -5.93 7.15 -5.01
C GLY A 114 -4.64 7.95 -4.87
N PHE A 115 -4.33 8.71 -5.91
CA PHE A 115 -3.34 9.78 -5.84
C PHE A 115 -3.95 11.04 -5.24
N LEU A 116 -3.15 11.83 -4.50
CA LEU A 116 -3.58 13.09 -3.93
C LEU A 116 -3.90 14.09 -5.06
N PRO A 117 -5.15 14.57 -5.16
CA PRO A 117 -5.52 15.55 -6.17
C PRO A 117 -5.06 16.96 -5.78
N GLY A 118 -4.98 17.84 -6.76
CA GLY A 118 -4.76 19.27 -6.55
C GLY A 118 -3.64 19.84 -7.42
N THR A 119 -3.74 21.12 -7.69
CA THR A 119 -2.81 21.86 -8.56
C THR A 119 -1.38 21.85 -8.07
N ASP A 120 -1.18 21.84 -6.73
CA ASP A 120 0.15 21.72 -6.15
C ASP A 120 0.80 20.37 -6.50
N GLN A 121 0.07 19.28 -6.42
CA GLN A 121 0.56 17.96 -6.80
C GLN A 121 0.85 17.87 -8.30
N GLU A 122 -0.02 18.45 -9.12
CA GLU A 122 0.14 18.47 -10.57
C GLU A 122 1.37 19.31 -11.00
N TRP A 123 1.56 20.49 -10.43
CA TRP A 123 2.72 21.34 -10.72
C TRP A 123 4.03 20.74 -10.21
N ASN A 124 3.98 19.95 -9.15
CA ASN A 124 5.13 19.20 -8.63
C ASN A 124 5.27 17.81 -9.26
N ALA A 125 4.63 17.60 -10.43
CA ALA A 125 4.79 16.43 -11.29
C ALA A 125 4.34 15.10 -10.69
N ILE A 126 3.12 15.04 -10.08
CA ILE A 126 2.57 13.82 -9.49
C ILE A 126 2.56 12.64 -10.46
N ILE A 127 2.25 12.86 -11.74
CA ILE A 127 2.25 11.81 -12.77
C ILE A 127 3.66 11.25 -12.97
N THR A 128 4.67 12.10 -13.05
CA THR A 128 6.07 11.69 -13.23
C THR A 128 6.58 10.95 -11.97
N ASN A 129 6.26 11.45 -10.79
CA ASN A 129 6.70 10.82 -9.54
C ASN A 129 5.95 9.50 -9.26
N GLY A 130 4.66 9.43 -9.57
CA GLY A 130 3.89 8.18 -9.54
C GLY A 130 4.43 7.15 -10.54
N ALA A 131 4.79 7.60 -11.75
CA ALA A 131 5.42 6.73 -12.74
C ALA A 131 6.77 6.16 -12.26
N LYS A 132 7.55 6.89 -11.45
CA LYS A 132 8.79 6.33 -10.87
C LYS A 132 8.51 5.11 -10.00
N LEU A 133 7.41 5.13 -9.22
CA LEU A 133 7.00 3.99 -8.40
C LEU A 133 6.53 2.82 -9.27
N LEU A 134 5.72 3.11 -10.29
CA LEU A 134 5.28 2.12 -11.26
C LEU A 134 6.47 1.41 -11.93
N TYR A 135 7.43 2.18 -12.45
CA TYR A 135 8.63 1.63 -13.06
C TYR A 135 9.49 0.84 -12.08
N ALA A 136 9.67 1.35 -10.85
CA ALA A 136 10.45 0.65 -9.84
C ALA A 136 9.91 -0.77 -9.58
N PHE A 137 8.61 -0.92 -9.41
CA PHE A 137 7.99 -2.22 -9.24
C PHE A 137 7.99 -3.06 -10.52
N SER A 138 7.76 -2.46 -11.68
CA SER A 138 7.74 -3.20 -12.95
C SER A 138 9.10 -3.76 -13.34
N GLU A 139 10.18 -3.04 -13.02
CA GLU A 139 11.56 -3.43 -13.33
C GLU A 139 12.16 -4.37 -12.28
N ALA A 140 11.62 -4.40 -11.06
CA ALA A 140 12.17 -5.18 -9.96
C ALA A 140 12.14 -6.68 -10.28
N THR A 141 13.28 -7.34 -10.04
CA THR A 141 13.51 -8.76 -10.34
C THR A 141 13.38 -9.65 -9.10
N VAL A 142 13.33 -9.03 -7.92
CA VAL A 142 13.13 -9.75 -6.65
C VAL A 142 11.68 -10.24 -6.50
N PRO A 143 11.43 -11.30 -5.72
CA PRO A 143 10.07 -11.72 -5.40
C PRO A 143 9.24 -10.58 -4.80
N ARG A 144 8.02 -10.39 -5.29
CA ARG A 144 7.11 -9.31 -4.90
C ARG A 144 5.73 -9.84 -4.57
N ILE A 145 5.34 -9.67 -3.31
CA ILE A 145 4.03 -10.11 -2.82
C ILE A 145 3.25 -8.89 -2.38
N THR A 146 1.97 -8.82 -2.80
CA THR A 146 1.05 -7.76 -2.38
C THR A 146 -0.09 -8.32 -1.55
N VAL A 147 -0.43 -7.62 -0.48
CA VAL A 147 -1.58 -7.91 0.37
C VAL A 147 -2.44 -6.66 0.43
N ILE A 148 -3.59 -6.69 -0.22
CA ILE A 148 -4.57 -5.60 -0.18
C ILE A 148 -5.32 -5.71 1.14
N THR A 149 -5.10 -4.74 2.02
CA THR A 149 -5.70 -4.75 3.37
C THR A 149 -7.10 -4.15 3.37
N ARG A 150 -7.34 -3.10 2.58
CA ARG A 150 -8.66 -2.48 2.50
C ARG A 150 -8.96 -1.90 1.11
N LYS A 151 -8.47 -0.70 0.79
CA LYS A 151 -8.76 -0.02 -0.49
C LYS A 151 -7.65 -0.23 -1.49
N ALA A 152 -8.02 -0.49 -2.73
CA ALA A 152 -7.12 -0.56 -3.87
C ALA A 152 -7.81 0.10 -5.07
N TYR A 153 -7.68 1.44 -5.21
CA TYR A 153 -8.44 2.21 -6.16
C TYR A 153 -7.62 2.83 -7.27
N GLY A 154 -8.10 2.63 -8.50
CA GLY A 154 -7.64 3.32 -9.71
C GLY A 154 -6.16 3.12 -10.01
N GLY A 155 -5.50 4.15 -10.58
CA GLY A 155 -4.09 4.09 -10.93
C GLY A 155 -3.14 3.98 -9.74
N ALA A 156 -3.57 4.37 -8.54
CA ALA A 156 -2.77 4.18 -7.33
C ALA A 156 -2.66 2.71 -6.94
N TYR A 157 -3.73 1.92 -7.12
CA TYR A 157 -3.68 0.47 -7.03
C TYR A 157 -2.65 -0.12 -8.01
N ASP A 158 -2.66 0.35 -9.27
CA ASP A 158 -1.74 -0.19 -10.26
C ASP A 158 -0.28 0.00 -9.86
N VAL A 159 0.11 1.17 -9.34
CA VAL A 159 1.51 1.48 -9.02
C VAL A 159 2.00 0.84 -7.72
N MET A 160 1.11 0.35 -6.86
CA MET A 160 1.44 -0.31 -5.59
C MET A 160 1.69 -1.83 -5.75
N ASN A 161 2.44 -2.20 -6.78
CA ASN A 161 2.79 -3.60 -7.08
C ASN A 161 1.55 -4.46 -7.36
N SER A 162 0.67 -3.96 -8.22
CA SER A 162 -0.51 -4.69 -8.60
C SER A 162 -0.18 -5.95 -9.42
N LYS A 163 -1.16 -6.84 -9.51
CA LYS A 163 -1.12 -7.99 -10.39
C LYS A 163 -0.87 -7.61 -11.86
N HIS A 164 -1.35 -6.44 -12.28
CA HIS A 164 -1.25 -5.94 -13.66
C HIS A 164 0.18 -5.60 -14.07
N ILE A 165 1.02 -5.19 -13.13
CA ILE A 165 2.44 -4.88 -13.39
C ILE A 165 3.38 -6.02 -13.00
N GLY A 166 2.85 -7.22 -12.77
CA GLY A 166 3.64 -8.43 -12.63
C GLY A 166 4.03 -8.79 -11.21
N ALA A 167 3.27 -8.38 -10.18
CA ALA A 167 3.45 -8.94 -8.84
C ALA A 167 3.30 -10.46 -8.86
N ASP A 168 4.19 -11.17 -8.18
CA ASP A 168 4.23 -12.63 -8.20
C ASP A 168 3.00 -13.25 -7.51
N MET A 169 2.60 -12.67 -6.37
CA MET A 169 1.42 -13.10 -5.63
C MET A 169 0.64 -11.89 -5.12
N ASN A 170 -0.69 -12.00 -5.20
CA ASN A 170 -1.59 -10.97 -4.67
C ASN A 170 -2.63 -11.64 -3.78
N TYR A 171 -2.71 -11.16 -2.55
CA TYR A 171 -3.70 -11.54 -1.56
C TYR A 171 -4.59 -10.33 -1.25
N ALA A 172 -5.78 -10.59 -0.76
CA ALA A 172 -6.70 -9.55 -0.32
C ALA A 172 -7.36 -9.96 0.99
N TRP A 173 -7.53 -9.01 1.90
CA TRP A 173 -8.39 -9.20 3.08
C TRP A 173 -9.81 -9.45 2.63
N PRO A 174 -10.64 -10.20 3.39
CA PRO A 174 -12.03 -10.45 3.02
C PRO A 174 -12.87 -9.18 2.82
N SER A 175 -12.52 -8.10 3.51
CA SER A 175 -13.15 -6.78 3.42
C SER A 175 -12.50 -5.83 2.39
N ALA A 176 -11.53 -6.32 1.60
CA ALA A 176 -10.82 -5.47 0.64
C ALA A 176 -11.72 -5.06 -0.53
N GLU A 177 -11.56 -3.81 -0.95
CA GLU A 177 -12.28 -3.22 -2.07
C GLU A 177 -11.32 -2.89 -3.22
N ILE A 178 -11.48 -3.57 -4.35
CA ILE A 178 -10.68 -3.34 -5.57
C ILE A 178 -11.59 -2.73 -6.62
N ALA A 179 -11.35 -1.47 -7.00
CA ALA A 179 -12.21 -0.74 -7.93
C ALA A 179 -11.47 0.40 -8.63
N VAL A 180 -12.10 0.95 -9.66
CA VAL A 180 -11.61 2.19 -10.29
C VAL A 180 -11.73 3.38 -9.32
N MET A 181 -12.79 3.40 -8.51
CA MET A 181 -13.07 4.40 -7.46
C MET A 181 -14.03 3.83 -6.43
N GLY A 182 -14.12 4.47 -5.27
CA GLY A 182 -15.08 4.07 -4.23
C GLY A 182 -16.52 4.12 -4.70
N ALA A 183 -17.38 3.25 -4.18
CA ALA A 183 -18.78 3.07 -4.60
C ALA A 183 -19.59 4.37 -4.59
N LYS A 184 -19.40 5.22 -3.55
CA LYS A 184 -20.09 6.52 -3.45
C LYS A 184 -19.72 7.45 -4.61
N GLY A 185 -18.43 7.59 -4.91
CA GLY A 185 -17.97 8.43 -6.03
C GLY A 185 -18.47 7.92 -7.39
N ALA A 186 -18.51 6.61 -7.58
CA ALA A 186 -19.08 6.00 -8.77
C ALA A 186 -20.58 6.29 -8.90
N ALA A 187 -21.34 6.15 -7.82
CA ALA A 187 -22.77 6.48 -7.80
C ALA A 187 -23.04 7.97 -8.12
N GLU A 188 -22.27 8.87 -7.53
CA GLU A 188 -22.36 10.31 -7.81
C GLU A 188 -22.16 10.64 -9.29
N ILE A 189 -21.24 9.95 -9.97
CA ILE A 189 -20.98 10.14 -11.40
C ILE A 189 -22.11 9.55 -12.24
N ILE A 190 -22.48 8.30 -11.99
CA ILE A 190 -23.48 7.56 -12.80
C ILE A 190 -24.86 8.23 -12.67
N PHE A 191 -25.26 8.57 -11.46
CA PHE A 191 -26.59 9.12 -11.15
C PHE A 191 -26.61 10.65 -11.05
N LYS A 192 -25.55 11.34 -11.52
CA LYS A 192 -25.44 12.81 -11.44
C LYS A 192 -26.70 13.58 -11.87
N LYS A 193 -27.32 13.13 -12.97
CA LYS A 193 -28.54 13.78 -13.51
C LYS A 193 -29.78 13.55 -12.63
N GLU A 194 -29.83 12.42 -11.94
CA GLU A 194 -30.96 12.06 -11.07
C GLU A 194 -30.81 12.74 -9.71
N ILE A 195 -29.56 12.73 -9.18
CA ILE A 195 -29.20 13.42 -7.94
C ILE A 195 -29.48 14.94 -8.06
N SER A 196 -29.10 15.57 -9.19
CA SER A 196 -29.32 17.01 -9.40
C SER A 196 -30.79 17.44 -9.52
N LYS A 197 -31.69 16.48 -9.74
CA LYS A 197 -33.14 16.71 -9.82
C LYS A 197 -33.89 16.34 -8.54
N SER A 198 -33.18 15.83 -7.53
CA SER A 198 -33.79 15.41 -6.28
C SER A 198 -33.84 16.58 -5.29
N ASP A 199 -34.95 16.72 -4.59
CA ASP A 199 -35.12 17.71 -3.52
C ASP A 199 -34.24 17.35 -2.28
N ASN A 200 -33.79 16.09 -2.15
CA ASN A 200 -32.86 15.63 -1.12
C ASN A 200 -31.77 14.71 -1.73
N PRO A 201 -30.65 15.28 -2.19
CA PRO A 201 -29.58 14.50 -2.84
C PRO A 201 -28.97 13.39 -1.96
N ALA A 202 -28.98 13.57 -0.63
CA ALA A 202 -28.38 12.63 0.31
C ALA A 202 -29.15 11.29 0.43
N ASP A 203 -30.46 11.29 0.10
CA ASP A 203 -31.29 10.06 0.19
C ASP A 203 -31.12 9.13 -1.02
N LYS A 204 -30.34 9.55 -2.03
CA LYS A 204 -30.08 8.78 -3.26
C LYS A 204 -28.64 8.28 -3.42
N LEU A 205 -27.80 8.52 -2.44
CA LEU A 205 -26.41 8.09 -2.36
C LEU A 205 -26.20 7.02 -1.29
#